data_7e06df94eb22ac4a887c6cdd8851736e
#
_entry.id   7e06df94eb22ac4a887c6cdd8851736e
#
_cell.length_a   1.000
_cell.length_b   1.000
_cell.length_c   1.000
_cell.angle_alpha   90.00
_cell.angle_beta   90.00
_cell.angle_gamma   90.00
#
_symmetry.space_group_name_H-M   'P 1'
#
loop_
_entity.id
_entity.type
_entity.pdbx_description
1 polymer ?
#
loop_
_entity_poly.entity_id
_entity_poly.type
_entity_poly.pdbx_seq_one_letter_code
_entity_poly.pdbx_strand_id
1 'polypeptide(L)'
;VKLALVYASSLCFFAFFILIQFNVLTIILGIASMFLAFAYPFMKRITYWPQLFLGLTFNWGIVMAWTAMTNSVSLEVIVLYTAAIFWTLGYDTIYGVQDIEDDEIIGIKSTSIKFKKNIKFFVSVCYFLSIVILIGLFQDQFGLNNFTILVTIFILSLIYQIIKFNKSNSKKCLQAFKINNFSGFI
;
A
#
# COMPACT_ATOMS: atom_id res chain seq x y z
N VAL A 1 15.62 -23.78 2.76
CA VAL A 1 14.76 -23.69 1.57
C VAL A 1 13.60 -24.66 1.67
N LYS A 2 13.79 -25.99 1.90
CA LYS A 2 12.67 -26.98 1.95
C LYS A 2 11.61 -26.64 3.02
N LEU A 3 12.05 -26.28 4.23
CA LEU A 3 11.12 -25.92 5.32
C LEU A 3 10.30 -24.65 4.97
N ALA A 4 10.92 -23.64 4.35
CA ALA A 4 10.24 -22.44 3.93
C ALA A 4 9.20 -22.72 2.83
N LEU A 5 9.51 -23.61 1.88
CA LEU A 5 8.56 -24.05 0.85
C LEU A 5 7.37 -24.79 1.45
N VAL A 6 7.61 -25.72 2.38
CA VAL A 6 6.53 -26.44 3.08
C VAL A 6 5.63 -25.47 3.85
N TYR A 7 6.24 -24.51 4.55
CA TYR A 7 5.48 -23.49 5.30
C TYR A 7 4.65 -22.61 4.36
N ALA A 8 5.25 -22.09 3.28
CA ALA A 8 4.54 -21.29 2.29
C ALA A 8 3.40 -22.06 1.62
N SER A 9 3.65 -23.33 1.23
CA SER A 9 2.62 -24.18 0.62
C SER A 9 1.46 -24.46 1.58
N SER A 10 1.73 -24.69 2.87
CA SER A 10 0.68 -24.87 3.87
C SER A 10 -0.17 -23.62 4.05
N LEU A 11 0.45 -22.43 4.11
CA LEU A 11 -0.28 -21.17 4.19
C LEU A 11 -1.15 -20.93 2.94
N CYS A 12 -0.62 -21.20 1.75
CA CYS A 12 -1.39 -21.11 0.50
C CYS A 12 -2.57 -22.07 0.49
N PHE A 13 -2.39 -23.30 1.01
CA PHE A 13 -3.47 -24.29 1.11
C PHE A 13 -4.60 -23.78 2.03
N PHE A 14 -4.27 -23.28 3.22
CA PHE A 14 -5.27 -22.72 4.13
C PHE A 14 -5.96 -21.49 3.54
N ALA A 15 -5.20 -20.59 2.91
CA ALA A 15 -5.75 -19.40 2.26
C ALA A 15 -6.72 -19.79 1.13
N PHE A 16 -6.37 -20.80 0.31
CA PHE A 16 -7.25 -21.32 -0.74
C PHE A 16 -8.53 -21.94 -0.15
N PHE A 17 -8.41 -22.70 0.95
CA PHE A 17 -9.56 -23.30 1.61
C PHE A 17 -10.53 -22.26 2.18
N ILE A 18 -10.00 -21.13 2.67
CA ILE A 18 -10.81 -19.99 3.08
C ILE A 18 -11.44 -19.29 1.86
N LEU A 19 -10.67 -19.09 0.78
CA LEU A 19 -11.11 -18.42 -0.43
C LEU A 19 -12.35 -19.08 -1.06
N ILE A 20 -12.39 -20.41 -1.12
CA ILE A 20 -13.51 -21.16 -1.73
C ILE A 20 -14.82 -21.07 -0.93
N GLN A 21 -14.81 -20.51 0.28
CA GLN A 21 -16.03 -20.26 1.07
C GLN A 21 -16.75 -18.96 0.65
N PHE A 22 -16.10 -18.11 -0.14
CA PHE A 22 -16.68 -16.85 -0.60
C PHE A 22 -17.51 -17.02 -1.88
N ASN A 23 -18.16 -15.95 -2.30
CA ASN A 23 -18.88 -15.92 -3.57
C ASN A 23 -17.94 -16.03 -4.78
N VAL A 24 -18.49 -16.41 -5.93
CA VAL A 24 -17.74 -16.68 -7.17
C VAL A 24 -16.89 -15.48 -7.60
N LEU A 25 -17.44 -14.27 -7.48
CA LEU A 25 -16.70 -13.04 -7.86
C LEU A 25 -15.45 -12.86 -7.02
N THR A 26 -15.56 -13.04 -5.70
CA THR A 26 -14.42 -12.95 -4.78
C THR A 26 -13.38 -14.03 -5.05
N ILE A 27 -13.81 -15.26 -5.39
CA ILE A 27 -12.90 -16.36 -5.77
C ILE A 27 -12.11 -15.98 -7.03
N ILE A 28 -12.78 -15.46 -8.06
CA ILE A 28 -12.10 -15.02 -9.29
C ILE A 28 -11.08 -13.91 -8.99
N LEU A 29 -11.46 -12.91 -8.18
CA LEU A 29 -10.56 -11.82 -7.79
C LEU A 29 -9.39 -12.30 -6.92
N GLY A 30 -9.62 -13.29 -6.04
CA GLY A 30 -8.57 -13.92 -5.25
C GLY A 30 -7.56 -14.66 -6.12
N ILE A 31 -8.01 -15.38 -7.16
CA ILE A 31 -7.12 -16.02 -8.13
C ILE A 31 -6.35 -14.96 -8.94
N ALA A 32 -7.03 -13.88 -9.35
CA ALA A 32 -6.40 -12.78 -10.08
C ALA A 32 -5.30 -12.08 -9.27
N SER A 33 -5.43 -12.01 -7.94
CA SER A 33 -4.40 -11.44 -7.07
C SER A 33 -3.05 -12.17 -7.16
N MET A 34 -3.06 -13.47 -7.48
CA MET A 34 -1.84 -14.27 -7.62
C MET A 34 -0.95 -13.74 -8.76
N PHE A 35 -1.54 -13.26 -9.88
CA PHE A 35 -0.77 -12.65 -10.96
C PHE A 35 -0.04 -11.39 -10.51
N LEU A 36 -0.68 -10.55 -9.70
CA LEU A 36 -0.05 -9.36 -9.12
C LEU A 36 1.08 -9.75 -8.15
N ALA A 37 0.82 -10.74 -7.27
CA ALA A 37 1.79 -11.21 -6.30
C ALA A 37 3.05 -11.81 -6.97
N PHE A 38 2.87 -12.59 -8.04
CA PHE A 38 3.99 -13.16 -8.81
C PHE A 38 4.71 -12.11 -9.67
N ALA A 39 4.01 -11.11 -10.20
CA ALA A 39 4.62 -10.06 -11.02
C ALA A 39 5.46 -9.08 -10.19
N TYR A 40 5.03 -8.77 -8.96
CA TYR A 40 5.65 -7.74 -8.12
C TYR A 40 7.17 -7.88 -7.94
N PRO A 41 7.76 -9.06 -7.62
CA PRO A 41 9.21 -9.20 -7.42
C PRO A 41 10.03 -8.84 -8.67
N PHE A 42 9.47 -9.01 -9.86
CA PHE A 42 10.16 -8.71 -11.12
C PHE A 42 10.14 -7.22 -11.46
N MET A 43 9.20 -6.47 -10.89
CA MET A 43 9.01 -5.05 -11.23
C MET A 43 10.22 -4.19 -10.89
N LYS A 44 10.98 -4.52 -9.84
CA LYS A 44 12.23 -3.82 -9.51
C LYS A 44 13.29 -3.89 -10.62
N ARG A 45 13.22 -4.90 -11.49
CA ARG A 45 14.16 -5.04 -12.62
C ARG A 45 13.66 -4.37 -13.89
N ILE A 46 12.34 -4.24 -14.04
CA ILE A 46 11.68 -3.79 -15.28
C ILE A 46 11.40 -2.28 -15.25
N THR A 47 10.86 -1.78 -14.13
CA THR A 47 10.30 -0.42 -14.03
C THR A 47 10.80 0.33 -12.80
N TYR A 48 10.76 1.68 -12.87
CA TYR A 48 10.98 2.55 -11.71
C TYR A 48 9.75 2.68 -10.77
N TRP A 49 8.69 1.90 -11.00
CA TRP A 49 7.43 1.95 -10.26
C TRP A 49 7.09 0.68 -9.46
N PRO A 50 8.08 -0.07 -8.90
CA PRO A 50 7.76 -1.28 -8.12
C PRO A 50 6.89 -0.98 -6.90
N GLN A 51 7.02 0.21 -6.28
CA GLN A 51 6.18 0.64 -5.16
C GLN A 51 4.71 0.82 -5.55
N LEU A 52 4.42 1.20 -6.79
CA LEU A 52 3.06 1.21 -7.32
C LEU A 52 2.49 -0.20 -7.43
N PHE A 53 3.29 -1.15 -7.95
CA PHE A 53 2.90 -2.56 -8.02
C PHE A 53 2.72 -3.18 -6.63
N LEU A 54 3.52 -2.76 -5.64
CA LEU A 54 3.28 -3.12 -4.25
C LEU A 54 1.92 -2.59 -3.79
N GLY A 55 1.62 -1.32 -4.04
CA GLY A 55 0.33 -0.73 -3.70
C GLY A 55 -0.85 -1.47 -4.32
N LEU A 56 -0.75 -1.85 -5.60
CA LEU A 56 -1.76 -2.66 -6.28
C LEU A 56 -1.92 -4.04 -5.63
N THR A 57 -0.82 -4.72 -5.35
CA THR A 57 -0.86 -6.08 -4.79
C THR A 57 -1.31 -6.09 -3.34
N PHE A 58 -0.75 -5.22 -2.52
CA PHE A 58 -0.95 -5.21 -1.06
C PHE A 58 -2.37 -4.78 -0.68
N ASN A 59 -2.92 -3.79 -1.39
CA ASN A 59 -4.27 -3.28 -1.11
C ASN A 59 -5.39 -4.05 -1.82
N TRP A 60 -5.08 -5.08 -2.60
CA TRP A 60 -6.09 -5.89 -3.30
C TRP A 60 -7.15 -6.49 -2.37
N GLY A 61 -6.77 -6.72 -1.12
CA GLY A 61 -7.67 -7.17 -0.06
C GLY A 61 -8.89 -6.28 0.15
N ILE A 62 -8.79 -4.96 -0.13
CA ILE A 62 -9.92 -4.02 -0.05
C ILE A 62 -11.02 -4.43 -1.03
N VAL A 63 -10.63 -4.72 -2.29
CA VAL A 63 -11.58 -5.13 -3.33
C VAL A 63 -12.19 -6.50 -3.00
N MET A 64 -11.36 -7.43 -2.50
CA MET A 64 -11.83 -8.75 -2.08
C MET A 64 -12.81 -8.69 -0.90
N ALA A 65 -12.50 -7.90 0.13
CA ALA A 65 -13.39 -7.74 1.27
C ALA A 65 -14.74 -7.14 0.88
N TRP A 66 -14.71 -6.11 0.02
CA TRP A 66 -15.93 -5.50 -0.52
C TRP A 66 -16.79 -6.51 -1.29
N THR A 67 -16.17 -7.22 -2.24
CA THR A 67 -16.91 -8.18 -3.08
C THR A 67 -17.39 -9.39 -2.29
N ALA A 68 -16.70 -9.77 -1.24
CA ALA A 68 -17.15 -10.83 -0.34
C ALA A 68 -18.47 -10.49 0.35
N MET A 69 -18.68 -9.22 0.68
CA MET A 69 -19.89 -8.74 1.35
C MET A 69 -21.02 -8.36 0.38
N THR A 70 -20.67 -7.75 -0.76
CA THR A 70 -21.67 -7.12 -1.67
C THR A 70 -21.92 -7.93 -2.94
N ASN A 71 -21.09 -8.92 -3.23
CA ASN A 71 -21.06 -9.67 -4.50
C ASN A 71 -21.00 -8.77 -5.75
N SER A 72 -20.42 -7.58 -5.62
CA SER A 72 -20.30 -6.59 -6.70
C SER A 72 -19.03 -5.76 -6.56
N VAL A 73 -18.55 -5.23 -7.68
CA VAL A 73 -17.48 -4.21 -7.70
C VAL A 73 -18.14 -2.87 -7.96
N SER A 74 -18.15 -1.99 -6.97
CA SER A 74 -18.70 -0.64 -7.09
C SER A 74 -17.60 0.39 -7.38
N LEU A 75 -18.03 1.60 -7.79
CA LEU A 75 -17.09 2.71 -8.00
C LEU A 75 -16.40 3.10 -6.68
N GLU A 76 -17.13 3.04 -5.56
CA GLU A 76 -16.64 3.40 -4.23
C GLU A 76 -15.43 2.55 -3.83
N VAL A 77 -15.49 1.23 -4.05
CA VAL A 77 -14.35 0.36 -3.71
C VAL A 77 -13.14 0.62 -4.60
N ILE A 78 -13.35 0.97 -5.89
CA ILE A 78 -12.25 1.32 -6.80
C ILE A 78 -11.58 2.62 -6.34
N VAL A 79 -12.37 3.60 -5.94
CA VAL A 79 -11.90 4.89 -5.44
C VAL A 79 -11.14 4.69 -4.11
N LEU A 80 -11.70 3.90 -3.18
CA LEU A 80 -11.04 3.56 -1.91
C LEU A 80 -9.70 2.83 -2.14
N TYR A 81 -9.70 1.85 -3.02
CA TYR A 81 -8.51 1.11 -3.41
C TYR A 81 -7.43 2.05 -3.99
N THR A 82 -7.84 3.01 -4.82
CA THR A 82 -6.93 4.01 -5.39
C THR A 82 -6.31 4.90 -4.31
N ALA A 83 -7.09 5.33 -3.31
CA ALA A 83 -6.58 6.08 -2.17
C ALA A 83 -5.52 5.29 -1.39
N ALA A 84 -5.78 4.01 -1.14
CA ALA A 84 -4.86 3.11 -0.45
C ALA A 84 -3.56 2.86 -1.26
N ILE A 85 -3.65 2.77 -2.60
CA ILE A 85 -2.48 2.68 -3.47
C ILE A 85 -1.58 3.91 -3.33
N PHE A 86 -2.15 5.12 -3.35
CA PHE A 86 -1.37 6.36 -3.17
C PHE A 86 -0.73 6.42 -1.78
N TRP A 87 -1.43 6.01 -0.74
CA TRP A 87 -0.85 5.92 0.60
C TRP A 87 0.34 4.94 0.63
N THR A 88 0.16 3.72 0.09
CA THR A 88 1.22 2.72 0.02
C THR A 88 2.42 3.20 -0.79
N LEU A 89 2.18 3.82 -1.94
CA LEU A 89 3.22 4.40 -2.80
C LEU A 89 4.05 5.45 -2.05
N GLY A 90 3.40 6.27 -1.24
CA GLY A 90 4.08 7.28 -0.42
C GLY A 90 4.99 6.66 0.63
N TYR A 91 4.45 5.81 1.51
CA TYR A 91 5.25 5.27 2.61
C TYR A 91 6.33 4.28 2.16
N ASP A 92 6.06 3.50 1.11
CA ASP A 92 7.07 2.56 0.62
C ASP A 92 8.19 3.28 -0.17
N THR A 93 7.90 4.44 -0.76
CA THR A 93 8.95 5.32 -1.29
C THR A 93 9.85 5.85 -0.15
N ILE A 94 9.31 6.19 1.03
CA ILE A 94 10.11 6.56 2.21
C ILE A 94 10.99 5.39 2.65
N TYR A 95 10.43 4.18 2.69
CA TYR A 95 11.18 2.97 3.04
C TYR A 95 12.34 2.72 2.08
N GLY A 96 12.09 2.77 0.78
CA GLY A 96 13.09 2.53 -0.25
C GLY A 96 14.24 3.55 -0.30
N VAL A 97 14.18 4.65 0.47
CA VAL A 97 15.31 5.58 0.60
C VAL A 97 16.52 4.92 1.25
N GLN A 98 16.29 3.95 2.12
CA GLN A 98 17.36 3.22 2.81
C GLN A 98 18.19 2.36 1.85
N ASP A 99 17.57 1.90 0.78
CA ASP A 99 18.15 0.94 -0.15
C ASP A 99 18.72 1.61 -1.42
N ILE A 100 18.64 2.96 -1.56
CA ILE A 100 19.01 3.66 -2.80
C ILE A 100 20.44 3.34 -3.24
N GLU A 101 21.41 3.37 -2.31
CA GLU A 101 22.81 3.18 -2.64
C GLU A 101 23.07 1.74 -3.11
N ASP A 102 22.53 0.77 -2.41
CA ASP A 102 22.65 -0.65 -2.74
C ASP A 102 21.89 -0.99 -4.04
N ASP A 103 20.67 -0.47 -4.19
CA ASP A 103 19.83 -0.67 -5.37
C ASP A 103 20.48 -0.08 -6.64
N GLU A 104 21.12 1.10 -6.55
CA GLU A 104 21.86 1.72 -7.68
C GLU A 104 23.08 0.88 -8.08
N ILE A 105 23.84 0.31 -7.12
CA ILE A 105 25.00 -0.55 -7.41
C ILE A 105 24.56 -1.82 -8.14
N ILE A 106 23.44 -2.43 -7.74
CA ILE A 106 22.93 -3.69 -8.31
C ILE A 106 22.15 -3.43 -9.62
N GLY A 107 21.81 -2.16 -9.92
CA GLY A 107 21.03 -1.78 -11.10
C GLY A 107 19.52 -2.04 -10.96
N ILE A 108 19.01 -2.10 -9.74
CA ILE A 108 17.58 -2.22 -9.43
C ILE A 108 16.92 -0.85 -9.51
N LYS A 109 15.64 -0.82 -9.87
CA LYS A 109 14.85 0.39 -10.07
C LYS A 109 13.83 0.58 -8.95
N SER A 110 13.61 1.84 -8.52
CA SER A 110 12.60 2.21 -7.52
C SER A 110 12.10 3.63 -7.71
N THR A 111 10.94 3.97 -7.12
CA THR A 111 10.46 5.36 -7.08
C THR A 111 11.40 6.23 -6.25
N SER A 112 12.03 5.67 -5.21
CA SER A 112 13.02 6.38 -4.39
C SER A 112 14.24 6.82 -5.21
N ILE A 113 14.71 5.99 -6.14
CA ILE A 113 15.77 6.35 -7.10
C ILE A 113 15.24 7.36 -8.12
N LYS A 114 14.06 7.11 -8.71
CA LYS A 114 13.46 7.98 -9.73
C LYS A 114 13.28 9.41 -9.23
N PHE A 115 12.81 9.57 -8.01
CA PHE A 115 12.53 10.86 -7.39
C PHE A 115 13.60 11.30 -6.39
N LYS A 116 14.81 10.74 -6.45
CA LYS A 116 15.94 10.97 -5.51
C LYS A 116 16.16 12.44 -5.16
N LYS A 117 15.96 13.36 -6.12
CA LYS A 117 16.10 14.81 -5.88
C LYS A 117 14.94 15.39 -5.08
N ASN A 118 13.71 14.91 -5.30
CA ASN A 118 12.46 15.50 -4.81
C ASN A 118 11.55 14.49 -4.09
N ILE A 119 12.14 13.51 -3.37
CA ILE A 119 11.39 12.44 -2.71
C ILE A 119 10.30 13.00 -1.78
N LYS A 120 10.66 14.01 -0.96
CA LYS A 120 9.73 14.61 -0.01
C LYS A 120 8.50 15.19 -0.71
N PHE A 121 8.71 15.89 -1.83
CA PHE A 121 7.62 16.43 -2.65
C PHE A 121 6.75 15.31 -3.23
N PHE A 122 7.36 14.28 -3.81
CA PHE A 122 6.63 13.15 -4.38
C PHE A 122 5.76 12.44 -3.33
N VAL A 123 6.32 12.14 -2.15
CA VAL A 123 5.57 11.53 -1.05
C VAL A 123 4.44 12.43 -0.57
N SER A 124 4.68 13.75 -0.48
CA SER A 124 3.62 14.71 -0.11
C SER A 124 2.46 14.71 -1.10
N VAL A 125 2.76 14.63 -2.41
CA VAL A 125 1.72 14.52 -3.45
C VAL A 125 0.94 13.21 -3.32
N CYS A 126 1.62 12.08 -3.08
CA CYS A 126 0.95 10.80 -2.88
C CYS A 126 0.01 10.83 -1.67
N TYR A 127 0.45 11.35 -0.54
CA TYR A 127 -0.38 11.47 0.65
C TYR A 127 -1.53 12.46 0.47
N PHE A 128 -1.27 13.59 -0.18
CA PHE A 128 -2.32 14.56 -0.52
C PHE A 128 -3.43 13.94 -1.38
N LEU A 129 -3.05 13.20 -2.44
CA LEU A 129 -4.02 12.51 -3.30
C LEU A 129 -4.81 11.46 -2.52
N SER A 130 -4.15 10.66 -1.67
CA SER A 130 -4.83 9.69 -0.80
C SER A 130 -5.86 10.37 0.10
N ILE A 131 -5.49 11.47 0.77
CA ILE A 131 -6.37 12.22 1.67
C ILE A 131 -7.55 12.83 0.91
N VAL A 132 -7.30 13.49 -0.22
CA VAL A 132 -8.37 14.12 -1.02
C VAL A 132 -9.38 13.10 -1.50
N ILE A 133 -8.91 11.94 -1.98
CA ILE A 133 -9.79 10.85 -2.41
C ILE A 133 -10.62 10.32 -1.25
N LEU A 134 -10.02 10.10 -0.07
CA LEU A 134 -10.75 9.63 1.12
C LEU A 134 -11.79 10.63 1.59
N ILE A 135 -11.45 11.93 1.64
CA ILE A 135 -12.40 12.97 2.02
C ILE A 135 -13.55 13.04 1.02
N GLY A 136 -13.26 13.01 -0.29
CA GLY A 136 -14.28 13.03 -1.33
C GLY A 136 -15.21 11.82 -1.29
N LEU A 137 -14.67 10.62 -0.99
CA LEU A 137 -15.45 9.39 -0.91
C LEU A 137 -16.41 9.38 0.28
N PHE A 138 -16.00 9.93 1.42
CA PHE A 138 -16.74 9.89 2.68
C PHE A 138 -17.30 11.26 3.09
N GLN A 139 -17.46 12.19 2.15
CA GLN A 139 -17.88 13.57 2.45
C GLN A 139 -19.16 13.66 3.28
N ASP A 140 -20.11 12.75 3.04
CA ASP A 140 -21.42 12.73 3.73
C ASP A 140 -21.35 12.13 5.15
N GLN A 141 -20.21 11.55 5.53
CA GLN A 141 -19.99 10.94 6.84
C GLN A 141 -19.28 11.87 7.82
N PHE A 142 -18.77 13.01 7.34
CA PHE A 142 -18.10 13.98 8.20
C PHE A 142 -19.07 14.75 9.09
N GLY A 143 -18.73 14.86 10.38
CA GLY A 143 -19.53 15.53 11.40
C GLY A 143 -18.82 15.41 12.77
N LEU A 144 -19.55 15.69 13.83
CA LEU A 144 -19.07 15.50 15.21
C LEU A 144 -19.22 14.02 15.62
N ASN A 145 -18.41 13.14 15.02
CA ASN A 145 -18.46 11.70 15.24
C ASN A 145 -17.04 11.07 15.29
N ASN A 146 -16.99 9.81 15.74
CA ASN A 146 -15.74 9.08 15.88
C ASN A 146 -15.01 8.90 14.54
N PHE A 147 -15.73 8.77 13.43
CA PHE A 147 -15.14 8.64 12.10
C PHE A 147 -14.29 9.87 11.75
N THR A 148 -14.84 11.08 11.92
CA THR A 148 -14.11 12.33 11.64
C THR A 148 -12.85 12.46 12.52
N ILE A 149 -12.93 12.03 13.78
CA ILE A 149 -11.78 12.04 14.70
C ILE A 149 -10.68 11.09 14.17
N LEU A 150 -11.06 9.85 13.78
CA LEU A 150 -10.10 8.87 13.27
C LEU A 150 -9.44 9.34 11.98
N VAL A 151 -10.22 9.84 11.01
CA VAL A 151 -9.66 10.39 9.76
C VAL A 151 -8.72 11.57 10.04
N THR A 152 -9.07 12.44 11.00
CA THR A 152 -8.20 13.56 11.39
C THR A 152 -6.87 13.06 11.96
N ILE A 153 -6.90 12.06 12.84
CA ILE A 153 -5.70 11.46 13.42
C ILE A 153 -4.85 10.80 12.30
N PHE A 154 -5.50 10.11 11.36
CA PHE A 154 -4.82 9.54 10.18
C PHE A 154 -4.09 10.63 9.38
N ILE A 155 -4.77 11.73 9.03
CA ILE A 155 -4.18 12.86 8.29
C ILE A 155 -2.99 13.45 9.06
N LEU A 156 -3.15 13.70 10.36
CA LEU A 156 -2.06 14.21 11.21
C LEU A 156 -0.87 13.26 11.25
N SER A 157 -1.11 11.94 11.25
CA SER A 157 -0.05 10.95 11.22
C SER A 157 0.75 10.99 9.91
N LEU A 158 0.10 11.20 8.75
CA LEU A 158 0.78 11.35 7.45
C LEU A 158 1.59 12.65 7.39
N ILE A 159 1.05 13.75 7.89
CA ILE A 159 1.78 15.03 8.00
C ILE A 159 3.03 14.85 8.88
N TYR A 160 2.88 14.18 10.03
CA TYR A 160 3.99 13.92 10.93
C TYR A 160 5.08 13.06 10.27
N GLN A 161 4.71 12.07 9.45
CA GLN A 161 5.66 11.28 8.66
C GLN A 161 6.49 12.17 7.72
N ILE A 162 5.84 13.10 6.99
CA ILE A 162 6.53 14.03 6.08
C ILE A 162 7.49 14.94 6.84
N ILE A 163 7.10 15.41 8.03
CA ILE A 163 7.96 16.26 8.89
C ILE A 163 9.16 15.46 9.40
N LYS A 164 8.92 14.25 9.88
CA LYS A 164 9.95 13.37 10.44
C LYS A 164 10.92 12.84 9.39
N PHE A 165 10.45 12.70 8.15
CA PHE A 165 11.23 12.17 7.04
C PHE A 165 12.43 13.06 6.73
N ASN A 166 13.63 12.44 6.72
CA ASN A 166 14.87 13.09 6.32
C ASN A 166 15.71 12.12 5.49
N LYS A 167 15.83 12.40 4.18
CA LYS A 167 16.54 11.54 3.22
C LYS A 167 18.02 11.29 3.55
N SER A 168 18.66 12.21 4.27
CA SER A 168 20.08 12.10 4.65
C SER A 168 20.29 11.27 5.91
N ASN A 169 19.23 10.74 6.52
CA ASN A 169 19.30 9.96 7.75
C ASN A 169 18.41 8.72 7.67
N SER A 170 19.02 7.58 7.38
CA SER A 170 18.35 6.28 7.24
C SER A 170 17.52 5.91 8.48
N LYS A 171 18.00 6.22 9.70
CA LYS A 171 17.23 5.96 10.93
C LYS A 171 15.94 6.78 10.99
N LYS A 172 15.96 8.05 10.53
CA LYS A 172 14.77 8.90 10.46
C LYS A 172 13.80 8.43 9.38
N CYS A 173 14.29 7.91 8.25
CA CYS A 173 13.46 7.29 7.22
C CYS A 173 12.73 6.06 7.79
N LEU A 174 13.44 5.17 8.48
CA LEU A 174 12.85 4.00 9.12
C LEU A 174 11.83 4.38 10.20
N GLN A 175 12.11 5.42 11.00
CA GLN A 175 11.17 5.92 12.00
C GLN A 175 9.89 6.48 11.34
N ALA A 176 10.02 7.27 10.26
CA ALA A 176 8.89 7.77 9.50
C ALA A 176 8.05 6.63 8.89
N PHE A 177 8.71 5.62 8.32
CA PHE A 177 8.03 4.43 7.82
C PHE A 177 7.26 3.67 8.91
N LYS A 178 7.86 3.45 10.08
CA LYS A 178 7.23 2.73 11.20
C LYS A 178 5.95 3.39 11.75
N ILE A 179 5.75 4.69 11.50
CA ILE A 179 4.52 5.39 11.88
C ILE A 179 3.31 4.81 11.13
N ASN A 180 3.51 4.19 9.96
CA ASN A 180 2.44 3.53 9.22
C ASN A 180 1.78 2.38 9.97
N ASN A 181 2.48 1.72 10.90
CA ASN A 181 1.86 0.72 11.76
C ASN A 181 0.73 1.33 12.59
N PHE A 182 0.93 2.57 13.06
CA PHE A 182 -0.11 3.32 13.76
C PHE A 182 -1.17 3.85 12.79
N SER A 183 -0.76 4.44 11.65
CA SER A 183 -1.69 4.98 10.66
C SER A 183 -2.62 3.90 10.07
N GLY A 184 -2.14 2.67 9.90
CA GLY A 184 -2.93 1.56 9.37
C GLY A 184 -3.81 0.88 10.42
N PHE A 185 -3.65 1.20 11.69
CA PHE A 185 -4.50 0.71 12.77
C PHE A 185 -5.74 1.60 13.00
N ILE A 186 -5.67 2.87 12.61
CA ILE A 186 -6.76 3.86 12.69
C ILE A 186 -7.83 3.57 11.66
#